data_b0a5976034da1ccb3c5b51cf0045921a
#
_entry.id   b0a5976034da1ccb3c5b51cf0045921a
#
_cell.length_a   1.000
_cell.length_b   1.000
_cell.length_c   1.000
_cell.angle_alpha   90.00
_cell.angle_beta   90.00
_cell.angle_gamma   90.00
#
_symmetry.space_group_name_H-M   'P 1'
#
loop_
_entity.id
_entity.type
_entity.pdbx_description
1 polymer ?
#
loop_
_entity_poly.entity_id
_entity_poly.type
_entity_poly.pdbx_seq_one_letter_code
_entity_poly.pdbx_strand_id
1 'polypeptide(L)'
;MCISDSLEAGVDLVCFSGDKLLGGPQAGIVVGQLELVELIARRPLARTLRSDTLTLAALQATLTHYLLDEAADQIPVWQMISAKPETLRAKARRIARGIPSATVEAALSVVGGGSMPSQTLPSFAVRLSGSTDGAQSVATKLRHADPPVVSRVQDGAVQLDVRTVLPRDERMLRKVLLEHLS
;
A
#
# COMPACT_ATOMS: atom_id res chain seq x y z
N MET A 1 -15.38 9.03 -2.66
CA MET A 1 -15.78 9.10 -4.08
C MET A 1 -15.13 7.93 -4.78
N CYS A 2 -15.90 6.97 -5.22
CA CYS A 2 -15.43 5.85 -6.03
C CYS A 2 -15.81 6.05 -7.51
N ILE A 3 -15.30 5.20 -8.37
CA ILE A 3 -15.58 5.27 -9.83
C ILE A 3 -17.07 5.13 -10.09
N SER A 4 -17.75 4.22 -9.37
CA SER A 4 -19.20 4.01 -9.45
C SER A 4 -19.98 5.28 -9.08
N ASP A 5 -19.63 5.94 -7.97
CA ASP A 5 -20.28 7.20 -7.54
C ASP A 5 -20.17 8.28 -8.61
N SER A 6 -19.02 8.37 -9.32
CA SER A 6 -18.81 9.34 -10.38
C SER A 6 -19.71 9.07 -11.59
N LEU A 7 -19.85 7.79 -11.99
CA LEU A 7 -20.73 7.40 -13.10
C LEU A 7 -22.20 7.60 -12.74
N GLU A 8 -22.60 7.25 -11.52
CA GLU A 8 -23.96 7.47 -11.00
C GLU A 8 -24.32 8.97 -10.93
N ALA A 9 -23.33 9.83 -10.67
CA ALA A 9 -23.48 11.28 -10.69
C ALA A 9 -23.58 11.87 -12.12
N GLY A 10 -23.54 11.03 -13.16
CA GLY A 10 -23.72 11.46 -14.55
C GLY A 10 -22.45 11.95 -15.25
N VAL A 11 -21.27 11.59 -14.75
CA VAL A 11 -20.01 11.87 -15.43
C VAL A 11 -19.88 11.00 -16.68
N ASP A 12 -19.57 11.60 -17.82
CA ASP A 12 -19.49 10.89 -19.10
C ASP A 12 -18.33 9.89 -19.19
N LEU A 13 -17.17 10.25 -18.65
CA LEU A 13 -15.95 9.43 -18.63
C LEU A 13 -15.22 9.58 -17.30
N VAL A 14 -14.69 8.47 -16.80
CA VAL A 14 -13.81 8.41 -15.64
C VAL A 14 -12.49 7.78 -16.05
N CYS A 15 -11.38 8.46 -15.73
CA CYS A 15 -10.03 7.94 -15.95
C CYS A 15 -9.37 7.63 -14.61
N PHE A 16 -8.73 6.47 -14.49
CA PHE A 16 -8.01 6.09 -13.29
C PHE A 16 -6.86 5.14 -13.59
N SER A 17 -6.03 4.91 -12.57
CA SER A 17 -4.83 4.08 -12.67
C SER A 17 -5.07 2.71 -12.06
N GLY A 18 -4.60 1.65 -12.74
CA GLY A 18 -4.70 0.28 -12.26
C GLY A 18 -3.80 -0.02 -11.06
N ASP A 19 -2.67 0.67 -10.94
CA ASP A 19 -1.65 0.45 -9.92
C ASP A 19 -1.85 1.23 -8.60
N LYS A 20 -2.97 1.94 -8.45
CA LYS A 20 -3.33 2.64 -7.22
C LYS A 20 -4.26 1.78 -6.36
N LEU A 21 -5.42 2.32 -5.98
CA LEU A 21 -6.39 1.61 -5.12
C LEU A 21 -7.00 0.37 -5.76
N LEU A 22 -6.98 0.25 -7.09
CA LEU A 22 -7.36 -1.00 -7.74
C LEU A 22 -6.43 -2.16 -7.38
N GLY A 23 -5.14 -1.87 -7.12
CA GLY A 23 -4.15 -2.85 -6.67
C GLY A 23 -3.67 -3.80 -7.77
N GLY A 24 -3.85 -3.43 -9.03
CA GLY A 24 -3.42 -4.17 -10.20
C GLY A 24 -2.11 -3.65 -10.81
N PRO A 25 -1.82 -3.99 -12.06
CA PRO A 25 -0.67 -3.50 -12.79
C PRO A 25 -0.84 -2.03 -13.19
N GLN A 26 0.28 -1.38 -13.54
CA GLN A 26 0.23 -0.03 -14.09
C GLN A 26 -0.50 -0.04 -15.44
N ALA A 27 -1.66 0.59 -15.45
CA ALA A 27 -2.48 0.76 -16.64
C ALA A 27 -3.35 2.02 -16.48
N GLY A 28 -3.50 2.79 -17.55
CA GLY A 28 -4.51 3.83 -17.65
C GLY A 28 -5.83 3.19 -18.05
N ILE A 29 -6.86 3.36 -17.24
CA ILE A 29 -8.20 2.79 -17.47
C ILE A 29 -9.17 3.92 -17.70
N VAL A 30 -9.98 3.79 -18.74
CA VAL A 30 -11.05 4.73 -19.07
C VAL A 30 -12.36 3.96 -19.12
N VAL A 31 -13.35 4.41 -18.35
CA VAL A 31 -14.71 3.84 -18.29
C VAL A 31 -15.75 4.94 -18.44
N GLY A 32 -16.93 4.62 -18.96
CA GLY A 32 -18.02 5.57 -19.12
C GLY A 32 -18.92 5.23 -20.30
N GLN A 33 -19.47 6.26 -20.95
CA GLN A 33 -20.38 6.09 -22.09
C GLN A 33 -19.69 5.37 -23.24
N LEU A 34 -20.33 4.30 -23.75
CA LEU A 34 -19.78 3.42 -24.77
C LEU A 34 -19.30 4.19 -26.01
N GLU A 35 -20.13 5.12 -26.50
CA GLU A 35 -19.83 5.90 -27.69
C GLU A 35 -18.53 6.71 -27.55
N LEU A 36 -18.30 7.30 -26.37
CA LEU A 36 -17.10 8.07 -26.10
C LEU A 36 -15.87 7.18 -25.93
N VAL A 37 -16.01 6.05 -25.25
CA VAL A 37 -14.92 5.06 -25.11
C VAL A 37 -14.52 4.51 -26.48
N GLU A 38 -15.47 4.17 -27.34
CA GLU A 38 -15.19 3.72 -28.72
C GLU A 38 -14.53 4.83 -29.56
N LEU A 39 -14.97 6.07 -29.42
CA LEU A 39 -14.35 7.19 -30.11
C LEU A 39 -12.88 7.35 -29.74
N ILE A 40 -12.53 7.20 -28.44
CA ILE A 40 -11.15 7.20 -27.95
C ILE A 40 -10.38 6.00 -28.53
N ALA A 41 -10.94 4.81 -28.46
CA ALA A 41 -10.28 3.57 -28.91
C ALA A 41 -9.93 3.57 -30.41
N ARG A 42 -10.70 4.26 -31.23
CA ARG A 42 -10.46 4.40 -32.69
C ARG A 42 -9.39 5.43 -33.04
N ARG A 43 -8.89 6.24 -32.07
CA ARG A 43 -7.86 7.23 -32.37
C ARG A 43 -6.48 6.58 -32.53
N PRO A 44 -5.64 7.07 -33.47
CA PRO A 44 -4.28 6.53 -33.66
C PRO A 44 -3.44 6.51 -32.39
N LEU A 45 -3.59 7.51 -31.51
CA LEU A 45 -2.87 7.60 -30.24
C LEU A 45 -3.21 6.45 -29.30
N ALA A 46 -4.47 5.99 -29.26
CA ALA A 46 -4.87 4.87 -28.43
C ALA A 46 -4.11 3.58 -28.78
N ARG A 47 -3.81 3.39 -30.09
CA ARG A 47 -3.00 2.26 -30.54
C ARG A 47 -1.55 2.33 -30.02
N THR A 48 -0.99 3.52 -29.97
CA THR A 48 0.39 3.75 -29.45
C THR A 48 0.47 3.51 -27.95
N LEU A 49 -0.59 3.83 -27.21
CA LEU A 49 -0.67 3.70 -25.74
C LEU A 49 -1.26 2.35 -25.29
N ARG A 50 -1.41 1.39 -26.22
CA ARG A 50 -2.00 0.09 -25.92
C ARG A 50 -1.16 -0.69 -24.91
N SER A 51 -1.79 -1.17 -23.84
CA SER A 51 -1.17 -2.09 -22.90
C SER A 51 -0.81 -3.42 -23.55
N ASP A 52 0.27 -4.03 -23.12
CA ASP A 52 0.69 -5.37 -23.56
C ASP A 52 -0.19 -6.48 -22.95
N THR A 53 -0.04 -7.69 -23.47
CA THR A 53 -0.84 -8.84 -23.08
C THR A 53 -0.62 -9.25 -21.60
N LEU A 54 0.59 -9.09 -21.06
CA LEU A 54 0.89 -9.44 -19.66
C LEU A 54 0.18 -8.46 -18.72
N THR A 55 0.21 -7.18 -19.03
CA THR A 55 -0.54 -6.15 -18.29
C THR A 55 -2.05 -6.43 -18.30
N LEU A 56 -2.61 -6.82 -19.47
CA LEU A 56 -4.02 -7.16 -19.56
C LEU A 56 -4.38 -8.41 -18.76
N ALA A 57 -3.54 -9.45 -18.80
CA ALA A 57 -3.75 -10.67 -18.02
C ALA A 57 -3.69 -10.40 -16.50
N ALA A 58 -2.72 -9.59 -16.06
CA ALA A 58 -2.61 -9.19 -14.66
C ALA A 58 -3.80 -8.33 -14.21
N LEU A 59 -4.27 -7.41 -15.05
CA LEU A 59 -5.46 -6.62 -14.77
C LEU A 59 -6.71 -7.49 -14.68
N GLN A 60 -6.86 -8.46 -15.59
CA GLN A 60 -7.97 -9.42 -15.56
C GLN A 60 -7.95 -10.22 -14.25
N ALA A 61 -6.80 -10.75 -13.83
CA ALA A 61 -6.67 -11.46 -12.56
C ALA A 61 -7.07 -10.57 -11.36
N THR A 62 -6.61 -9.32 -11.34
CA THR A 62 -7.00 -8.35 -10.30
C THR A 62 -8.51 -8.11 -10.27
N LEU A 63 -9.13 -7.85 -11.43
CA LEU A 63 -10.58 -7.61 -11.52
C LEU A 63 -11.41 -8.85 -11.15
N THR A 64 -10.88 -10.06 -11.39
CA THR A 64 -11.54 -11.30 -10.95
C THR A 64 -11.73 -11.34 -9.44
N HIS A 65 -10.76 -10.88 -8.63
CA HIS A 65 -10.91 -10.80 -7.18
C HIS A 65 -12.03 -9.83 -6.74
N TYR A 66 -12.28 -8.76 -7.51
CA TYR A 66 -13.43 -7.88 -7.25
C TYR A 66 -14.75 -8.56 -7.61
N LEU A 67 -14.80 -9.29 -8.72
CA LEU A 67 -16.02 -10.02 -9.12
C LEU A 67 -16.40 -11.14 -8.15
N LEU A 68 -15.40 -11.76 -7.50
CA LEU A 68 -15.58 -12.80 -6.49
C LEU A 68 -15.77 -12.26 -5.07
N ASP A 69 -15.82 -10.94 -4.89
CA ASP A 69 -15.94 -10.25 -3.59
C ASP A 69 -14.85 -10.63 -2.56
N GLU A 70 -13.65 -10.94 -3.05
CA GLU A 70 -12.50 -11.34 -2.22
C GLU A 70 -11.33 -10.34 -2.25
N ALA A 71 -11.55 -9.15 -2.84
CA ALA A 71 -10.51 -8.14 -3.01
C ALA A 71 -9.84 -7.73 -1.68
N ALA A 72 -10.61 -7.64 -0.60
CA ALA A 72 -10.10 -7.27 0.73
C ALA A 72 -9.10 -8.31 1.30
N ASP A 73 -9.23 -9.57 0.89
CA ASP A 73 -8.39 -10.67 1.37
C ASP A 73 -7.23 -10.99 0.43
N GLN A 74 -7.38 -10.74 -0.87
CA GLN A 74 -6.41 -11.15 -1.89
C GLN A 74 -5.53 -10.00 -2.38
N ILE A 75 -6.05 -8.78 -2.45
CA ILE A 75 -5.33 -7.64 -2.98
C ILE A 75 -4.57 -6.91 -1.85
N PRO A 76 -3.22 -6.81 -1.91
CA PRO A 76 -2.41 -6.29 -0.81
C PRO A 76 -2.81 -4.89 -0.32
N VAL A 77 -3.13 -3.95 -1.22
CA VAL A 77 -3.55 -2.60 -0.82
C VAL A 77 -4.86 -2.64 -0.01
N TRP A 78 -5.80 -3.52 -0.36
CA TRP A 78 -7.06 -3.66 0.36
C TRP A 78 -6.88 -4.39 1.69
N GLN A 79 -6.00 -5.41 1.76
CA GLN A 79 -5.60 -6.00 3.05
C GLN A 79 -5.05 -4.95 4.02
N MET A 80 -4.24 -4.02 3.50
CA MET A 80 -3.70 -2.91 4.29
C MET A 80 -4.79 -1.93 4.73
N ILE A 81 -5.71 -1.54 3.83
CA ILE A 81 -6.77 -0.58 4.13
C ILE A 81 -7.78 -1.16 5.13
N SER A 82 -8.22 -2.41 4.92
CA SER A 82 -9.24 -3.08 5.74
C SER A 82 -8.73 -3.57 7.11
N ALA A 83 -7.40 -3.56 7.33
CA ALA A 83 -6.81 -4.06 8.58
C ALA A 83 -7.31 -3.28 9.80
N LYS A 84 -7.87 -4.02 10.77
CA LYS A 84 -8.44 -3.46 12.00
C LYS A 84 -7.34 -3.00 12.97
N PRO A 85 -7.51 -1.88 13.68
CA PRO A 85 -6.51 -1.36 14.62
C PRO A 85 -6.07 -2.38 15.68
N GLU A 86 -6.99 -3.21 16.20
CA GLU A 86 -6.70 -4.22 17.22
C GLU A 86 -5.72 -5.27 16.68
N THR A 87 -5.91 -5.71 15.43
CA THR A 87 -5.02 -6.65 14.73
C THR A 87 -3.64 -6.03 14.51
N LEU A 88 -3.60 -4.75 14.12
CA LEU A 88 -2.35 -4.01 13.93
C LEU A 88 -1.60 -3.84 15.24
N ARG A 89 -2.28 -3.54 16.35
CA ARG A 89 -1.67 -3.46 17.67
C ARG A 89 -1.04 -4.78 18.10
N ALA A 90 -1.75 -5.88 17.89
CA ALA A 90 -1.22 -7.22 18.17
C ALA A 90 0.01 -7.54 17.31
N LYS A 91 -0.04 -7.20 16.01
CA LYS A 91 1.09 -7.34 15.08
C LYS A 91 2.30 -6.52 15.54
N ALA A 92 2.11 -5.24 15.88
CA ALA A 92 3.18 -4.36 16.36
C ALA A 92 3.87 -4.93 17.62
N ARG A 93 3.09 -5.47 18.57
CA ARG A 93 3.62 -6.12 19.77
C ARG A 93 4.43 -7.38 19.45
N ARG A 94 4.01 -8.19 18.47
CA ARG A 94 4.78 -9.37 18.05
C ARG A 94 6.10 -8.98 17.41
N ILE A 95 6.10 -7.96 16.55
CA ILE A 95 7.31 -7.46 15.89
C ILE A 95 8.28 -6.87 16.91
N ALA A 96 7.79 -6.05 17.85
CA ALA A 96 8.63 -5.37 18.86
C ALA A 96 9.20 -6.31 19.92
N ARG A 97 8.68 -7.53 20.08
CA ARG A 97 9.06 -8.45 21.15
C ARG A 97 10.56 -8.81 21.09
N GLY A 98 11.29 -8.57 22.18
CA GLY A 98 12.71 -8.88 22.32
C GLY A 98 13.65 -7.87 21.67
N ILE A 99 13.15 -6.72 21.25
CA ILE A 99 13.97 -5.59 20.76
C ILE A 99 13.95 -4.51 21.84
N PRO A 100 15.07 -4.29 22.57
CA PRO A 100 15.09 -3.40 23.75
C PRO A 100 14.70 -1.94 23.44
N SER A 101 15.06 -1.45 22.25
CA SER A 101 14.77 -0.09 21.79
C SER A 101 13.38 0.11 21.22
N ALA A 102 12.56 -0.97 21.12
CA ALA A 102 11.27 -0.95 20.45
C ALA A 102 10.12 -0.68 21.43
N THR A 103 9.28 0.28 21.10
CA THR A 103 7.99 0.54 21.73
C THR A 103 6.87 0.47 20.70
N VAL A 104 5.65 0.25 21.16
CA VAL A 104 4.45 0.21 20.30
C VAL A 104 3.60 1.44 20.60
N GLU A 105 3.35 2.24 19.59
CA GLU A 105 2.55 3.47 19.71
C GLU A 105 1.41 3.52 18.68
N ALA A 106 0.38 4.30 18.99
CA ALA A 106 -0.67 4.61 18.04
C ALA A 106 -0.11 5.50 16.92
N ALA A 107 -0.52 5.25 15.69
CA ALA A 107 -0.08 5.98 14.52
C ALA A 107 -1.26 6.25 13.58
N LEU A 108 -1.05 7.15 12.63
CA LEU A 108 -1.97 7.40 11.53
C LEU A 108 -1.28 7.02 10.22
N SER A 109 -1.90 6.11 9.47
CA SER A 109 -1.47 5.77 8.11
C SER A 109 -2.21 6.65 7.11
N VAL A 110 -1.55 7.03 6.03
CA VAL A 110 -2.18 7.67 4.88
C VAL A 110 -2.36 6.64 3.77
N VAL A 111 -3.44 6.76 3.01
CA VAL A 111 -3.74 5.79 1.93
C VAL A 111 -2.80 5.96 0.75
N GLY A 112 -2.28 7.17 0.52
CA GLY A 112 -1.28 7.46 -0.51
C GLY A 112 -1.45 8.85 -1.10
N GLY A 113 -0.35 9.44 -1.57
CA GLY A 113 -0.31 10.82 -2.06
C GLY A 113 -1.12 11.09 -3.33
N GLY A 114 -1.47 10.07 -4.11
CA GLY A 114 -2.29 10.17 -5.33
C GLY A 114 -3.72 9.67 -5.15
N SER A 115 -4.08 9.21 -3.94
CA SER A 115 -5.37 8.58 -3.67
C SER A 115 -5.82 8.95 -2.28
N MET A 116 -6.93 9.66 -2.16
CA MET A 116 -7.54 10.09 -0.90
C MET A 116 -6.54 10.81 0.05
N PRO A 117 -5.90 11.91 -0.38
CA PRO A 117 -4.76 12.52 0.33
C PRO A 117 -5.10 13.08 1.71
N SER A 118 -6.38 13.37 1.98
CA SER A 118 -6.86 13.88 3.27
C SER A 118 -7.34 12.78 4.24
N GLN A 119 -7.38 11.52 3.80
CA GLN A 119 -7.87 10.44 4.66
C GLN A 119 -6.73 9.76 5.38
N THR A 120 -6.90 9.60 6.70
CA THR A 120 -6.01 8.86 7.56
C THR A 120 -6.72 7.65 8.15
N LEU A 121 -5.97 6.58 8.37
CA LEU A 121 -6.45 5.34 8.97
C LEU A 121 -5.78 5.14 10.34
N PRO A 122 -6.54 4.88 11.41
CA PRO A 122 -5.97 4.53 12.72
C PRO A 122 -5.07 3.31 12.61
N SER A 123 -3.81 3.43 13.00
CA SER A 123 -2.79 2.39 12.89
C SER A 123 -1.97 2.26 14.16
N PHE A 124 -1.00 1.34 14.14
CA PHE A 124 0.06 1.20 15.14
C PHE A 124 1.42 1.12 14.46
N ALA A 125 2.41 1.71 15.10
CA ALA A 125 3.79 1.66 14.66
C ALA A 125 4.68 1.00 15.72
N VAL A 126 5.74 0.35 15.26
CA VAL A 126 6.90 0.03 16.09
C VAL A 126 7.85 1.23 16.02
N ARG A 127 8.06 1.87 17.15
CA ARG A 127 9.00 2.98 17.32
C ARG A 127 10.30 2.45 17.91
N LEU A 128 11.41 2.77 17.25
CA LEU A 128 12.76 2.44 17.70
C LEU A 128 13.45 3.73 18.15
N SER A 129 13.77 3.82 19.45
CA SER A 129 14.35 5.01 20.05
C SER A 129 15.56 4.64 20.92
N GLY A 130 16.40 5.64 21.24
CA GLY A 130 17.52 5.43 22.15
C GLY A 130 18.77 4.78 21.54
N SER A 131 18.87 4.70 20.21
CA SER A 131 20.11 4.25 19.58
C SER A 131 21.19 5.31 19.72
N THR A 132 22.40 4.90 20.13
CA THR A 132 23.61 5.75 20.20
C THR A 132 23.98 6.31 18.83
N ASP A 133 23.67 5.58 17.76
CA ASP A 133 23.96 5.94 16.38
C ASP A 133 22.99 6.99 15.80
N GLY A 134 21.92 7.30 16.50
CA GLY A 134 20.84 8.18 16.03
C GLY A 134 19.88 7.53 15.06
N ALA A 135 18.66 8.07 14.98
CA ALA A 135 17.57 7.49 14.19
C ALA A 135 17.87 7.40 12.68
N GLN A 136 18.58 8.39 12.13
CA GLN A 136 18.92 8.40 10.70
C GLN A 136 19.90 7.29 10.34
N SER A 137 20.87 7.00 11.20
CA SER A 137 21.81 5.89 10.99
C SER A 137 21.10 4.55 11.05
N VAL A 138 20.21 4.35 12.02
CA VAL A 138 19.39 3.15 12.13
C VAL A 138 18.52 2.96 10.89
N ALA A 139 17.85 4.00 10.42
CA ALA A 139 17.03 3.93 9.20
C ALA A 139 17.88 3.58 7.97
N THR A 140 19.11 4.08 7.89
CA THR A 140 20.06 3.76 6.82
C THR A 140 20.53 2.31 6.90
N LYS A 141 20.89 1.82 8.08
CA LYS A 141 21.24 0.40 8.30
C LYS A 141 20.10 -0.53 7.86
N LEU A 142 18.88 -0.24 8.29
CA LEU A 142 17.70 -1.04 7.92
C LEU A 142 17.43 -1.02 6.41
N ARG A 143 17.66 0.10 5.73
CA ARG A 143 17.50 0.20 4.27
C ARG A 143 18.52 -0.62 3.49
N HIS A 144 19.70 -0.86 4.06
CA HIS A 144 20.75 -1.69 3.45
C HIS A 144 20.76 -3.13 3.96
N ALA A 145 19.80 -3.51 4.81
CA ALA A 145 19.61 -4.89 5.24
C ALA A 145 19.12 -5.79 4.09
N ASP A 146 19.21 -7.08 4.28
CA ASP A 146 18.67 -8.07 3.35
C ASP A 146 17.59 -8.93 4.04
N PRO A 147 16.32 -8.79 3.65
CA PRO A 147 15.79 -7.79 2.71
C PRO A 147 15.79 -6.37 3.27
N PRO A 148 15.78 -5.34 2.39
CA PRO A 148 15.77 -3.95 2.83
C PRO A 148 14.48 -3.56 3.56
N VAL A 149 14.61 -2.82 4.66
CA VAL A 149 13.47 -2.29 5.42
C VAL A 149 13.45 -0.77 5.32
N VAL A 150 12.42 -0.26 4.64
CA VAL A 150 12.21 1.19 4.50
C VAL A 150 11.32 1.68 5.65
N SER A 151 11.84 2.63 6.41
CA SER A 151 11.19 3.22 7.58
C SER A 151 11.07 4.73 7.46
N ARG A 152 10.26 5.34 8.31
CA ARG A 152 10.23 6.80 8.49
C ARG A 152 11.07 7.18 9.70
N VAL A 153 11.67 8.36 9.66
CA VAL A 153 12.30 8.99 10.83
C VAL A 153 11.41 10.16 11.23
N GLN A 154 10.90 10.12 12.45
CA GLN A 154 10.02 11.14 13.00
C GLN A 154 10.34 11.33 14.49
N ASP A 155 10.42 12.59 14.95
CA ASP A 155 10.68 12.95 16.36
C ASP A 155 11.89 12.22 16.96
N GLY A 156 13.00 12.16 16.20
CA GLY A 156 14.25 11.56 16.63
C GLY A 156 14.22 10.02 16.78
N ALA A 157 13.22 9.35 16.24
CA ALA A 157 13.09 7.89 16.27
C ALA A 157 12.72 7.31 14.90
N VAL A 158 13.06 6.05 14.71
CA VAL A 158 12.60 5.28 13.54
C VAL A 158 11.18 4.77 13.79
N GLN A 159 10.30 4.95 12.84
CA GLN A 159 8.93 4.44 12.89
C GLN A 159 8.67 3.46 11.76
N LEU A 160 8.11 2.31 12.12
CA LEU A 160 7.66 1.24 11.24
C LEU A 160 6.14 1.06 11.40
N ASP A 161 5.38 1.64 10.47
CA ASP A 161 3.92 1.46 10.45
C ASP A 161 3.59 0.02 10.03
N VAL A 162 3.03 -0.76 10.97
CA VAL A 162 2.78 -2.18 10.74
C VAL A 162 1.61 -2.46 9.80
N ARG A 163 0.83 -1.45 9.42
CA ARG A 163 -0.23 -1.58 8.43
C ARG A 163 0.33 -2.03 7.08
N THR A 164 1.49 -1.51 6.69
CA THR A 164 2.14 -1.81 5.42
C THR A 164 2.93 -3.13 5.41
N VAL A 165 2.98 -3.83 6.54
CA VAL A 165 3.64 -5.13 6.68
C VAL A 165 2.61 -6.23 6.41
N LEU A 166 2.76 -6.97 5.32
CA LEU A 166 1.89 -8.10 5.01
C LEU A 166 2.14 -9.27 5.98
N PRO A 167 1.15 -10.14 6.21
CA PRO A 167 1.31 -11.28 7.13
C PRO A 167 2.52 -12.17 6.81
N ARG A 168 2.82 -12.38 5.53
CA ARG A 168 3.95 -13.17 5.06
C ARG A 168 5.32 -12.55 5.40
N ASP A 169 5.37 -11.21 5.54
CA ASP A 169 6.62 -10.45 5.73
C ASP A 169 6.93 -10.19 7.22
N GLU A 170 5.97 -10.43 8.14
CA GLU A 170 6.11 -10.16 9.57
C GLU A 170 7.32 -10.87 10.19
N ARG A 171 7.49 -12.15 9.89
CA ARG A 171 8.59 -12.97 10.43
C ARG A 171 9.95 -12.48 9.92
N MET A 172 10.03 -12.13 8.65
CA MET A 172 11.25 -11.63 8.04
C MET A 172 11.63 -10.25 8.57
N LEU A 173 10.67 -9.32 8.65
CA LEU A 173 10.89 -8.02 9.27
C LEU A 173 11.45 -8.15 10.69
N ARG A 174 10.82 -9.00 11.52
CA ARG A 174 11.27 -9.22 12.89
C ARG A 174 12.70 -9.77 12.95
N LYS A 175 13.07 -10.69 12.06
CA LYS A 175 14.45 -11.23 11.96
C LYS A 175 15.44 -10.10 11.67
N VAL A 176 15.19 -9.28 10.65
CA VAL A 176 16.05 -8.15 10.28
C VAL A 176 16.23 -7.17 11.45
N LEU A 177 15.14 -6.84 12.16
CA LEU A 177 15.21 -5.93 13.31
C LEU A 177 16.07 -6.49 14.44
N LEU A 178 15.96 -7.78 14.76
CA LEU A 178 16.78 -8.42 15.78
C LEU A 178 18.26 -8.46 15.39
N GLU A 179 18.59 -8.75 14.14
CA GLU A 179 19.99 -8.81 13.66
C GLU A 179 20.70 -7.46 13.66
N HIS A 180 19.97 -6.36 13.49
CA HIS A 180 20.56 -5.02 13.34
C HIS A 180 20.40 -4.12 14.57
N LEU A 181 19.60 -4.51 15.58
CA LEU A 181 19.23 -3.67 16.72
C LEU A 181 19.39 -4.35 18.09
N SER A 182 19.93 -5.57 18.12
CA SER A 182 20.24 -6.30 19.36
C SER A 182 21.57 -5.89 19.94
#